data_c7fa2a1ab6de83591b8cadf84f685d45
#
_entry.id   c7fa2a1ab6de83591b8cadf84f685d45
#
_cell.length_a   1.000
_cell.length_b   1.000
_cell.length_c   1.000
_cell.angle_alpha   90.00
_cell.angle_beta   90.00
_cell.angle_gamma   90.00
#
_symmetry.space_group_name_H-M   'P 1'
#
loop_
_entity.id
_entity.type
_entity.pdbx_description
1 polymer ?
#
loop_
_entity_poly.entity_id
_entity_poly.type
_entity_poly.pdbx_seq_one_letter_code
_entity_poly.pdbx_strand_id
1 'polypeptide(L)'
;MLVIGADTFSKVTDWNHRDCVVFGDGAGAVVLERNDRENGLFSSILLAEGEGMNEFTVFPGDAYFTMNGKAVKEKATTAVPECVREILRLNGLGLIDVSMIVPHQATLGVLKRIAEVLDIPFSRIQTNLESYANTAGATVPLLLDQVNRRGLLHTGDLLLLVSIGAGWTWGASLYRW
;
A
#
# COMPACT_ATOMS: atom_id res chain seq x y z
N MET A 1 -19.84 -3.25 5.84
CA MET A 1 -18.93 -2.20 6.36
C MET A 1 -18.37 -1.42 5.18
N LEU A 2 -18.26 -0.10 5.29
CA LEU A 2 -17.63 0.74 4.28
C LEU A 2 -16.23 1.12 4.78
N VAL A 3 -15.21 0.89 3.95
CA VAL A 3 -13.82 1.28 4.19
C VAL A 3 -13.46 2.35 3.17
N ILE A 4 -13.02 3.51 3.65
CA ILE A 4 -12.72 4.69 2.82
C ILE A 4 -11.28 5.13 3.10
N GLY A 5 -10.52 5.36 2.03
CA GLY A 5 -9.26 6.10 2.07
C GLY A 5 -9.43 7.38 1.26
N ALA A 6 -9.17 8.55 1.86
CA ALA A 6 -9.31 9.83 1.19
C ALA A 6 -8.32 10.84 1.77
N ASP A 7 -7.48 11.37 0.91
CA ASP A 7 -6.43 12.31 1.30
C ASP A 7 -6.32 13.46 0.30
N THR A 8 -6.05 14.66 0.83
CA THR A 8 -5.79 15.88 0.05
C THR A 8 -4.40 16.41 0.40
N PHE A 9 -3.37 15.69 -0.05
CA PHE A 9 -1.97 16.04 0.21
C PHE A 9 -1.57 17.39 -0.40
N SER A 10 -2.26 17.82 -1.45
CA SER A 10 -2.07 19.15 -2.05
C SER A 10 -2.17 20.29 -1.06
N LYS A 11 -2.92 20.12 0.04
CA LYS A 11 -3.13 21.14 1.08
C LYS A 11 -1.93 21.30 2.02
N VAL A 12 -1.10 20.26 2.15
CA VAL A 12 0.06 20.25 3.06
C VAL A 12 1.37 20.06 2.31
N THR A 13 1.36 20.23 0.99
CA THR A 13 2.53 20.13 0.12
C THR A 13 3.17 21.50 -0.07
N ASP A 14 4.47 21.62 0.21
CA ASP A 14 5.26 22.78 -0.21
C ASP A 14 5.59 22.63 -1.70
N TRP A 15 4.89 23.39 -2.53
CA TRP A 15 5.05 23.38 -3.99
C TRP A 15 6.40 23.92 -4.47
N ASN A 16 7.20 24.53 -3.60
CA ASN A 16 8.56 24.96 -3.90
C ASN A 16 9.60 23.89 -3.53
N HIS A 17 9.22 22.85 -2.80
CA HIS A 17 10.11 21.77 -2.43
C HIS A 17 10.09 20.65 -3.48
N ARG A 18 11.26 20.02 -3.70
CA ARG A 18 11.42 18.94 -4.71
C ARG A 18 10.47 17.75 -4.52
N ASP A 19 10.04 17.50 -3.30
CA ASP A 19 9.18 16.34 -2.97
C ASP A 19 7.70 16.59 -3.30
N CYS A 20 7.34 17.79 -3.78
CA CYS A 20 5.98 18.10 -4.21
C CYS A 20 5.44 17.15 -5.30
N VAL A 21 6.33 16.58 -6.10
CA VAL A 21 5.98 15.65 -7.21
C VAL A 21 5.61 14.25 -6.74
N VAL A 22 5.81 13.93 -5.45
CA VAL A 22 5.60 12.56 -4.94
C VAL A 22 4.13 12.27 -4.69
N PHE A 23 3.38 13.26 -4.20
CA PHE A 23 2.03 13.08 -3.70
C PHE A 23 0.95 13.60 -4.66
N GLY A 24 -0.22 12.96 -4.58
CA GLY A 24 -1.44 13.39 -5.26
C GLY A 24 -2.64 13.32 -4.31
N ASP A 25 -3.71 13.98 -4.69
CA ASP A 25 -4.99 13.88 -4.01
C ASP A 25 -5.77 12.68 -4.54
N GLY A 26 -6.52 12.01 -3.68
CA GLY A 26 -7.34 10.89 -4.10
C GLY A 26 -8.30 10.41 -3.03
N ALA A 27 -9.31 9.70 -3.49
CA ALA A 27 -10.24 8.98 -2.64
C ALA A 27 -10.59 7.63 -3.28
N GLY A 28 -10.74 6.61 -2.44
CA GLY A 28 -11.19 5.30 -2.85
C GLY A 28 -11.96 4.64 -1.71
N ALA A 29 -12.90 3.78 -2.06
CA ALA A 29 -13.74 3.10 -1.08
C ALA A 29 -14.03 1.67 -1.50
N VAL A 30 -14.15 0.78 -0.51
CA VAL A 30 -14.59 -0.59 -0.70
C VAL A 30 -15.72 -0.92 0.28
N VAL A 31 -16.68 -1.71 -0.18
CA VAL A 31 -17.76 -2.23 0.66
C VAL A 31 -17.42 -3.67 1.02
N LEU A 32 -17.34 -3.95 2.32
CA LEU A 32 -17.18 -5.30 2.84
C LEU A 32 -18.53 -5.77 3.38
N GLU A 33 -18.98 -6.91 2.90
CA GLU A 33 -20.14 -7.60 3.41
C GLU A 33 -19.76 -9.00 3.89
N ARG A 34 -20.55 -9.52 4.83
CA ARG A 34 -20.38 -10.92 5.23
C ARG A 34 -20.84 -11.81 4.08
N ASN A 35 -20.04 -12.80 3.76
CA ASN A 35 -20.46 -13.87 2.89
C ASN A 35 -20.08 -15.23 3.49
N ASP A 36 -20.78 -16.28 3.08
CA ASP A 36 -20.53 -17.66 3.53
C ASP A 36 -19.80 -18.47 2.43
N ARG A 37 -19.16 -17.79 1.48
CA ARG A 37 -18.38 -18.39 0.40
C ARG A 37 -16.93 -18.57 0.81
N GLU A 38 -16.20 -19.37 0.07
CA GLU A 38 -14.76 -19.59 0.28
C GLU A 38 -13.88 -18.42 -0.21
N ASN A 39 -14.46 -17.41 -0.84
CA ASN A 39 -13.80 -16.19 -1.26
C ASN A 39 -13.97 -15.06 -0.22
N GLY A 40 -13.12 -14.06 -0.29
CA GLY A 40 -13.13 -12.89 0.58
C GLY A 40 -11.83 -12.65 1.33
N LEU A 41 -11.87 -11.72 2.27
CA LEU A 41 -10.76 -11.45 3.20
C LEU A 41 -10.69 -12.57 4.24
N PHE A 42 -9.56 -13.30 4.26
CA PHE A 42 -9.41 -14.42 5.19
C PHE A 42 -8.24 -14.31 6.16
N SER A 43 -7.31 -13.39 5.92
CA SER A 43 -6.18 -13.15 6.83
C SER A 43 -5.68 -11.72 6.72
N SER A 44 -5.30 -11.13 7.86
CA SER A 44 -4.64 -9.84 7.89
C SER A 44 -3.70 -9.72 9.09
N ILE A 45 -2.63 -8.98 8.92
CA ILE A 45 -1.70 -8.58 9.98
C ILE A 45 -1.52 -7.07 9.96
N LEU A 46 -1.38 -6.47 11.13
CA LEU A 46 -1.11 -5.06 11.31
C LEU A 46 -0.03 -4.89 12.36
N LEU A 47 0.98 -4.11 12.04
CA LEU A 47 2.17 -3.88 12.85
C LEU A 47 2.41 -2.37 12.98
N ALA A 48 3.00 -1.97 14.10
CA ALA A 48 3.34 -0.57 14.38
C ALA A 48 4.65 -0.45 15.15
N GLU A 49 5.36 0.64 14.91
CA GLU A 49 6.60 1.01 15.61
C GLU A 49 6.65 2.53 15.74
N GLY A 50 6.69 3.04 16.96
CA GLY A 50 6.60 4.48 17.25
C GLY A 50 7.90 5.25 17.05
N GLU A 51 9.05 4.58 16.89
CA GLU A 51 10.36 5.23 16.75
C GLU A 51 10.47 6.12 15.50
N GLY A 52 9.69 5.83 14.46
CA GLY A 52 9.66 6.59 13.21
C GLY A 52 8.68 7.76 13.17
N MET A 53 8.08 8.16 14.28
CA MET A 53 7.01 9.16 14.29
C MET A 53 7.40 10.53 13.72
N ASN A 54 8.68 10.88 13.75
CA ASN A 54 9.19 12.15 13.24
C ASN A 54 9.73 12.07 11.80
N GLU A 55 9.74 10.87 11.20
CA GLU A 55 10.33 10.66 9.87
C GLU A 55 9.41 11.08 8.72
N PHE A 56 8.12 11.09 8.97
CA PHE A 56 7.11 11.62 8.07
C PHE A 56 5.91 12.12 8.87
N THR A 57 5.70 13.43 8.89
CA THR A 57 4.73 14.03 9.81
C THR A 57 4.14 15.35 9.30
N VAL A 58 2.95 15.66 9.80
CA VAL A 58 2.29 16.97 9.78
C VAL A 58 1.73 17.20 11.16
N PHE A 59 2.30 18.11 11.94
CA PHE A 59 1.76 18.45 13.26
C PHE A 59 0.68 19.54 13.14
N PRO A 60 -0.22 19.64 14.12
CA PRO A 60 -1.17 20.76 14.18
C PRO A 60 -0.45 22.09 14.17
N GLY A 61 -0.74 22.91 13.17
CA GLY A 61 -0.11 24.22 12.96
C GLY A 61 1.00 24.24 11.90
N ASP A 62 1.46 23.07 11.44
CA ASP A 62 2.39 23.00 10.32
C ASP A 62 1.69 23.42 9.03
N ALA A 63 2.38 24.22 8.22
CA ALA A 63 1.91 24.59 6.89
C ALA A 63 2.09 23.45 5.89
N TYR A 64 3.15 22.65 6.07
CA TYR A 64 3.56 21.60 5.13
C TYR A 64 4.00 20.34 5.88
N PHE A 65 3.94 19.20 5.18
CA PHE A 65 4.52 17.96 5.68
C PHE A 65 6.05 18.03 5.71
N THR A 66 6.64 17.28 6.62
CA THR A 66 8.08 16.98 6.63
C THR A 66 8.31 15.50 6.38
N MET A 67 9.34 15.17 5.62
CA MET A 67 9.65 13.78 5.26
C MET A 67 11.16 13.56 5.17
N ASN A 68 11.65 12.57 5.90
CA ASN A 68 12.95 11.98 5.66
C ASN A 68 12.82 10.86 4.62
N GLY A 69 12.93 11.21 3.34
CA GLY A 69 12.73 10.26 2.24
C GLY A 69 13.68 9.05 2.28
N LYS A 70 14.88 9.19 2.90
CA LYS A 70 15.81 8.06 3.09
C LYS A 70 15.25 7.07 4.11
N ALA A 71 14.85 7.53 5.29
CA ALA A 71 14.27 6.68 6.34
C ALA A 71 12.97 6.02 5.87
N VAL A 72 12.10 6.77 5.18
CA VAL A 72 10.86 6.22 4.57
C VAL A 72 11.18 5.09 3.60
N LYS A 73 12.15 5.28 2.70
CA LYS A 73 12.54 4.24 1.74
C LYS A 73 13.13 3.02 2.44
N GLU A 74 14.05 3.20 3.38
CA GLU A 74 14.68 2.12 4.13
C GLU A 74 13.64 1.28 4.87
N LYS A 75 12.73 1.93 5.60
CA LYS A 75 11.66 1.25 6.33
C LYS A 75 10.72 0.50 5.39
N ALA A 76 10.24 1.14 4.33
CA ALA A 76 9.33 0.51 3.38
C ALA A 76 9.94 -0.73 2.70
N THR A 77 11.21 -0.65 2.30
CA THR A 77 11.89 -1.77 1.62
C THR A 77 12.35 -2.90 2.54
N THR A 78 12.24 -2.73 3.85
CA THR A 78 12.49 -3.76 4.87
C THR A 78 11.18 -4.31 5.42
N ALA A 79 10.33 -3.46 5.99
CA ALA A 79 9.13 -3.87 6.69
C ALA A 79 8.06 -4.48 5.78
N VAL A 80 7.90 -3.96 4.56
CA VAL A 80 6.90 -4.51 3.61
C VAL A 80 7.23 -5.94 3.18
N PRO A 81 8.45 -6.27 2.72
CA PRO A 81 8.82 -7.66 2.40
C PRO A 81 8.73 -8.62 3.59
N GLU A 82 9.11 -8.19 4.79
CA GLU A 82 8.98 -8.99 6.01
C GLU A 82 7.51 -9.29 6.32
N CYS A 83 6.65 -8.27 6.24
CA CYS A 83 5.22 -8.40 6.44
C CYS A 83 4.57 -9.35 5.42
N VAL A 84 4.98 -9.26 4.16
CA VAL A 84 4.53 -10.18 3.09
C VAL A 84 4.91 -11.61 3.40
N ARG A 85 6.17 -11.86 3.77
CA ARG A 85 6.62 -13.21 4.12
C ARG A 85 5.88 -13.75 5.33
N GLU A 86 5.67 -12.93 6.35
CA GLU A 86 5.01 -13.35 7.59
C GLU A 86 3.54 -13.72 7.38
N ILE A 87 2.76 -12.90 6.66
CA ILE A 87 1.36 -13.24 6.41
C ILE A 87 1.22 -14.51 5.57
N LEU A 88 2.10 -14.73 4.59
CA LEU A 88 2.11 -15.94 3.80
C LEU A 88 2.48 -17.16 4.66
N ARG A 89 3.52 -17.06 5.48
CA ARG A 89 3.95 -18.11 6.41
C ARG A 89 2.84 -18.51 7.38
N LEU A 90 2.13 -17.54 7.96
CA LEU A 90 1.02 -17.78 8.89
C LEU A 90 -0.15 -18.55 8.24
N ASN A 91 -0.28 -18.47 6.93
CA ASN A 91 -1.35 -19.13 6.18
C ASN A 91 -0.87 -20.36 5.40
N GLY A 92 0.38 -20.82 5.58
CA GLY A 92 0.93 -21.96 4.86
C GLY A 92 1.08 -21.74 3.36
N LEU A 93 1.22 -20.47 2.94
CA LEU A 93 1.29 -20.05 1.54
C LEU A 93 2.71 -19.58 1.19
N GLY A 94 3.02 -19.59 -0.10
CA GLY A 94 4.22 -18.99 -0.67
C GLY A 94 3.90 -17.86 -1.65
N LEU A 95 4.91 -17.10 -2.05
CA LEU A 95 4.75 -16.07 -3.08
C LEU A 95 4.23 -16.64 -4.41
N ILE A 96 4.48 -17.91 -4.68
CA ILE A 96 3.97 -18.58 -5.89
C ILE A 96 2.45 -18.67 -5.93
N ASP A 97 1.80 -18.75 -4.77
CA ASP A 97 0.35 -18.86 -4.64
C ASP A 97 -0.38 -17.53 -4.85
N VAL A 98 0.35 -16.40 -4.71
CA VAL A 98 -0.22 -15.05 -4.85
C VAL A 98 -0.36 -14.72 -6.33
N SER A 99 -1.59 -14.49 -6.80
CA SER A 99 -1.86 -14.08 -8.18
C SER A 99 -1.42 -12.64 -8.46
N MET A 100 -1.67 -11.74 -7.51
CA MET A 100 -1.43 -10.31 -7.68
C MET A 100 -1.10 -9.61 -6.36
N ILE A 101 -0.14 -8.69 -6.40
CA ILE A 101 0.18 -7.79 -5.28
C ILE A 101 -0.34 -6.39 -5.60
N VAL A 102 -1.19 -5.87 -4.72
CA VAL A 102 -1.77 -4.52 -4.78
C VAL A 102 -1.20 -3.71 -3.61
N PRO A 103 -0.06 -3.04 -3.78
CA PRO A 103 0.60 -2.34 -2.69
C PRO A 103 0.13 -0.89 -2.57
N HIS A 104 0.37 -0.29 -1.41
CA HIS A 104 0.45 1.15 -1.29
C HIS A 104 1.42 1.73 -2.33
N GLN A 105 1.02 2.81 -2.98
CA GLN A 105 1.75 3.45 -4.07
C GLN A 105 2.70 4.54 -3.54
N ALA A 106 3.82 4.14 -2.92
CA ALA A 106 4.81 5.07 -2.37
C ALA A 106 5.58 5.81 -3.48
N THR A 107 6.51 5.13 -4.13
CA THR A 107 7.23 5.57 -5.33
C THR A 107 7.63 4.36 -6.17
N LEU A 108 7.85 4.56 -7.47
CA LEU A 108 8.27 3.47 -8.35
C LEU A 108 9.58 2.81 -7.90
N GLY A 109 10.53 3.59 -7.38
CA GLY A 109 11.80 3.08 -6.86
C GLY A 109 11.63 2.20 -5.62
N VAL A 110 10.70 2.53 -4.72
CA VAL A 110 10.34 1.69 -3.57
C VAL A 110 9.69 0.40 -4.02
N LEU A 111 8.72 0.45 -4.94
CA LEU A 111 8.03 -0.74 -5.44
C LEU A 111 8.98 -1.70 -6.16
N LYS A 112 9.89 -1.18 -7.00
CA LYS A 112 10.91 -2.01 -7.65
C LYS A 112 11.82 -2.67 -6.63
N ARG A 113 12.26 -1.94 -5.61
CA ARG A 113 13.12 -2.51 -4.56
C ARG A 113 12.40 -3.58 -3.74
N ILE A 114 11.12 -3.42 -3.46
CA ILE A 114 10.30 -4.45 -2.82
C ILE A 114 10.25 -5.72 -3.68
N ALA A 115 10.04 -5.61 -4.99
CA ALA A 115 10.07 -6.75 -5.90
C ALA A 115 11.41 -7.49 -5.88
N GLU A 116 12.53 -6.74 -5.93
CA GLU A 116 13.89 -7.30 -5.82
C GLU A 116 14.09 -8.05 -4.50
N VAL A 117 13.70 -7.46 -3.36
CA VAL A 117 13.86 -8.08 -2.03
C VAL A 117 12.97 -9.32 -1.87
N LEU A 118 11.81 -9.34 -2.50
CA LEU A 118 10.92 -10.50 -2.54
C LEU A 118 11.33 -11.56 -3.55
N ASP A 119 12.31 -11.26 -4.42
CA ASP A 119 12.75 -12.10 -5.53
C ASP A 119 11.59 -12.49 -6.47
N ILE A 120 10.81 -11.48 -6.87
CA ILE A 120 9.70 -11.64 -7.81
C ILE A 120 9.83 -10.70 -9.00
N PRO A 121 9.31 -11.07 -10.18
CA PRO A 121 9.20 -10.14 -11.31
C PRO A 121 8.36 -8.91 -10.94
N PHE A 122 8.82 -7.72 -11.31
CA PHE A 122 8.10 -6.48 -11.02
C PHE A 122 6.68 -6.46 -11.62
N SER A 123 6.44 -7.21 -12.70
CA SER A 123 5.12 -7.36 -13.33
C SER A 123 4.04 -7.94 -12.40
N ARG A 124 4.43 -8.57 -11.27
CA ARG A 124 3.48 -9.06 -10.25
C ARG A 124 3.02 -7.97 -9.29
N ILE A 125 3.69 -6.83 -9.27
CA ILE A 125 3.32 -5.67 -8.47
C ILE A 125 2.53 -4.71 -9.34
N GLN A 126 1.29 -4.45 -8.95
CA GLN A 126 0.45 -3.49 -9.66
C GLN A 126 0.85 -2.06 -9.31
N THR A 127 0.73 -1.17 -10.29
CA THR A 127 1.03 0.26 -10.08
C THR A 127 0.16 1.16 -10.95
N ASN A 128 -0.14 2.34 -10.42
CA ASN A 128 -0.84 3.43 -11.11
C ASN A 128 -0.19 4.80 -10.81
N LEU A 129 1.04 4.79 -10.31
CA LEU A 129 1.81 6.00 -9.95
C LEU A 129 1.91 7.03 -11.08
N GLU A 130 1.95 6.58 -12.35
CA GLU A 130 2.03 7.45 -13.51
C GLU A 130 0.83 8.40 -13.63
N SER A 131 -0.34 7.95 -13.16
CA SER A 131 -1.59 8.69 -13.32
C SER A 131 -2.03 9.40 -12.04
N TYR A 132 -1.67 8.87 -10.86
CA TYR A 132 -2.24 9.32 -9.60
C TYR A 132 -1.19 9.71 -8.55
N ALA A 133 0.09 9.38 -8.75
CA ALA A 133 1.13 9.54 -7.75
C ALA A 133 0.81 8.78 -6.44
N ASN A 134 1.38 9.22 -5.32
CA ASN A 134 1.07 8.68 -4.00
C ASN A 134 -0.14 9.42 -3.42
N THR A 135 -1.30 8.79 -3.45
CA THR A 135 -2.57 9.31 -2.87
C THR A 135 -2.80 8.82 -1.44
N ALA A 136 -1.72 8.54 -0.69
CA ALA A 136 -1.73 8.11 0.71
C ALA A 136 -2.73 6.97 1.00
N GLY A 137 -3.73 7.15 1.87
CA GLY A 137 -4.70 6.12 2.23
C GLY A 137 -5.61 5.67 1.08
N ALA A 138 -5.73 6.47 0.01
CA ALA A 138 -6.52 6.12 -1.16
C ALA A 138 -5.80 5.19 -2.15
N THR A 139 -4.48 4.99 -2.04
CA THR A 139 -3.68 4.26 -3.05
C THR A 139 -4.15 2.82 -3.29
N VAL A 140 -4.38 2.06 -2.23
CA VAL A 140 -4.80 0.66 -2.35
C VAL A 140 -6.22 0.53 -2.91
N PRO A 141 -7.25 1.21 -2.39
CA PRO A 141 -8.60 1.09 -2.93
C PRO A 141 -8.72 1.62 -4.37
N LEU A 142 -8.01 2.69 -4.73
CA LEU A 142 -7.95 3.19 -6.12
C LEU A 142 -7.34 2.16 -7.07
N LEU A 143 -6.21 1.60 -6.70
CA LEU A 143 -5.54 0.60 -7.53
C LEU A 143 -6.38 -0.68 -7.64
N LEU A 144 -7.01 -1.13 -6.56
CA LEU A 144 -7.89 -2.29 -6.57
C LEU A 144 -9.09 -2.09 -7.52
N ASP A 145 -9.75 -0.93 -7.46
CA ASP A 145 -10.83 -0.59 -8.41
C ASP A 145 -10.35 -0.63 -9.86
N GLN A 146 -9.16 -0.08 -10.13
CA GLN A 146 -8.62 -0.06 -11.49
C GLN A 146 -8.28 -1.44 -12.04
N VAL A 147 -7.63 -2.31 -11.25
CA VAL A 147 -7.32 -3.67 -11.71
C VAL A 147 -8.59 -4.47 -11.94
N ASN A 148 -9.62 -4.26 -11.11
CA ASN A 148 -10.94 -4.87 -11.29
C ASN A 148 -11.60 -4.38 -12.59
N ARG A 149 -11.70 -3.07 -12.82
CA ARG A 149 -12.31 -2.49 -14.04
C ARG A 149 -11.58 -2.87 -15.32
N ARG A 150 -10.27 -3.15 -15.24
CA ARG A 150 -9.48 -3.67 -16.36
C ARG A 150 -9.70 -5.16 -16.63
N GLY A 151 -10.48 -5.84 -15.81
CA GLY A 151 -10.71 -7.28 -15.94
C GLY A 151 -9.48 -8.14 -15.64
N LEU A 152 -8.56 -7.63 -14.81
CA LEU A 152 -7.33 -8.32 -14.44
C LEU A 152 -7.51 -9.28 -13.26
N LEU A 153 -8.67 -9.24 -12.60
CA LEU A 153 -9.01 -10.08 -11.46
C LEU A 153 -9.97 -11.18 -11.91
N HIS A 154 -9.66 -12.42 -11.55
CA HIS A 154 -10.46 -13.58 -11.87
C HIS A 154 -10.90 -14.29 -10.59
N THR A 155 -12.06 -14.93 -10.63
CA THR A 155 -12.55 -15.70 -9.49
C THR A 155 -11.52 -16.74 -9.06
N GLY A 156 -11.18 -16.74 -7.77
CA GLY A 156 -10.18 -17.62 -7.18
C GLY A 156 -8.77 -17.01 -7.09
N ASP A 157 -8.51 -15.86 -7.70
CA ASP A 157 -7.23 -15.17 -7.56
C ASP A 157 -6.93 -14.87 -6.10
N LEU A 158 -5.69 -15.15 -5.68
CA LEU A 158 -5.19 -14.74 -4.38
C LEU A 158 -4.52 -13.38 -4.49
N LEU A 159 -5.15 -12.39 -3.89
CA LEU A 159 -4.64 -11.03 -3.82
C LEU A 159 -3.90 -10.83 -2.50
N LEU A 160 -2.75 -10.17 -2.58
CA LEU A 160 -2.01 -9.65 -1.43
C LEU A 160 -2.10 -8.11 -1.47
N LEU A 161 -2.84 -7.55 -0.52
CA LEU A 161 -2.89 -6.11 -0.29
C LEU A 161 -1.85 -5.77 0.78
N VAL A 162 -0.98 -4.80 0.55
CA VAL A 162 0.05 -4.42 1.51
C VAL A 162 0.27 -2.92 1.54
N SER A 163 0.43 -2.38 2.74
CA SER A 163 0.61 -0.95 2.93
C SER A 163 1.60 -0.64 4.05
N ILE A 164 2.21 0.53 3.95
CA ILE A 164 3.00 1.15 5.01
C ILE A 164 2.69 2.64 5.05
N GLY A 165 2.63 3.20 6.24
CA GLY A 165 2.40 4.62 6.49
C GLY A 165 3.33 5.15 7.57
N ALA A 166 3.22 6.46 7.79
CA ALA A 166 3.93 7.13 8.85
C ALA A 166 3.63 6.52 10.23
N GLY A 167 4.55 6.66 11.11
CA GLY A 167 4.31 6.23 12.47
C GLY A 167 5.43 5.43 13.12
N TRP A 168 5.97 4.33 12.63
CA TRP A 168 5.54 3.60 11.44
C TRP A 168 4.36 2.69 11.71
N THR A 169 3.49 2.53 10.71
CA THR A 169 2.46 1.49 10.71
C THR A 169 2.48 0.77 9.37
N TRP A 170 2.37 -0.55 9.39
CA TRP A 170 2.32 -1.34 8.15
C TRP A 170 1.47 -2.59 8.35
N GLY A 171 1.00 -3.13 7.26
CA GLY A 171 0.18 -4.33 7.32
C GLY A 171 -0.02 -4.97 5.96
N ALA A 172 -0.50 -6.19 6.00
CA ALA A 172 -0.86 -6.95 4.82
C ALA A 172 -2.17 -7.70 5.03
N SER A 173 -2.89 -7.92 3.95
CA SER A 173 -4.14 -8.69 3.93
C SER A 173 -4.16 -9.63 2.75
N LEU A 174 -4.66 -10.84 2.96
CA LEU A 174 -4.91 -11.83 1.93
C LEU A 174 -6.40 -11.88 1.61
N TYR A 175 -6.71 -11.76 0.35
CA TYR A 175 -8.07 -11.77 -0.17
C TYR A 175 -8.18 -12.76 -1.33
N ARG A 176 -9.17 -13.66 -1.27
CA ARG A 176 -9.52 -14.52 -2.40
C ARG A 176 -10.66 -13.88 -3.19
N TRP A 177 -10.35 -13.53 -4.42
CA TRP A 177 -11.28 -12.81 -5.31
C TRP A 177 -12.45 -13.64 -5.82
#